data_397d6bb694bee48ae9162c5101d2ce2a
#
_entry.id   397d6bb694bee48ae9162c5101d2ce2a
#
_cell.length_a   1.000
_cell.length_b   1.000
_cell.length_c   1.000
_cell.angle_alpha   90.00
_cell.angle_beta   90.00
_cell.angle_gamma   90.00
#
_symmetry.space_group_name_H-M   'P 1'
#
loop_
_entity.id
_entity.type
_entity.pdbx_description
1 polymer ?
#
loop_
_entity_poly.entity_id
_entity_poly.type
_entity_poly.pdbx_seq_one_letter_code
_entity_poly.pdbx_strand_id
1 'polypeptide(L)'
;MRHLRTAPVEHPGTFIVEELEARNWQQVDLAYILGMSPPQLSPLLTGKARITPDLAVALGHAFDMPAEFFANLQKLYDLHNAKPVDPGVRTRASWLAAFPVREMIKRGWIEDTEASLLDLQMMRFFGKNRVEDIPFIGSGEIVPHAALKASYERTTAPQYVWLHQVMKIAETMTVAPYSEGGLTSALKQIRAHLRDKDDLIRIPEILARCGVRFVLVEALPGARIDGVCVWPNGQPAIGMTTRWDRLDNFAYVLRHEIEHVLRGDGREASFAPVDEIGAEDDPDVARPEEEAIADRAAAEFCVPQRQLESFVLRKSPFISEQDVLAFASRVEIHPAVVIGQIQRRTKKYNWLRKYQTGIRQYLFEWKYVDGWSRRYPTGL
;
A
#
# COMPACT_ATOMS: atom_id res chain seq x y z
N MET A 1 14.61 14.57 -35.53
CA MET A 1 15.18 13.24 -35.73
C MET A 1 14.60 12.63 -36.99
N ARG A 2 15.45 12.35 -38.01
CA ARG A 2 15.04 11.69 -39.24
C ARG A 2 14.63 10.28 -38.94
N HIS A 3 13.36 9.94 -39.15
CA HIS A 3 12.90 8.55 -39.17
C HIS A 3 13.69 7.81 -40.28
N LEU A 4 14.65 7.01 -39.88
CA LEU A 4 15.19 5.98 -40.75
C LEU A 4 13.99 5.07 -41.12
N ARG A 5 13.56 5.15 -42.38
CA ARG A 5 12.65 4.17 -42.96
C ARG A 5 13.42 2.84 -42.93
N THR A 6 13.15 2.00 -41.96
CA THR A 6 13.57 0.61 -41.98
C THR A 6 12.98 -0.03 -43.22
N ALA A 7 13.79 -0.71 -44.02
CA ALA A 7 13.32 -1.49 -45.15
C ALA A 7 12.21 -2.45 -44.69
N PRO A 8 11.16 -2.67 -45.50
CA PRO A 8 10.12 -3.60 -45.13
C PRO A 8 10.76 -4.98 -44.89
N VAL A 9 10.41 -5.58 -43.74
CA VAL A 9 10.85 -6.94 -43.44
C VAL A 9 9.99 -7.89 -44.27
N GLU A 10 10.63 -8.54 -45.24
CA GLU A 10 9.97 -9.49 -46.12
C GLU A 10 9.61 -10.78 -45.39
N HIS A 11 8.60 -11.49 -45.91
CA HIS A 11 8.21 -12.79 -45.33
C HIS A 11 9.37 -13.81 -45.52
N PRO A 12 9.67 -14.65 -44.52
CA PRO A 12 10.75 -15.66 -44.64
C PRO A 12 10.66 -16.57 -45.87
N GLY A 13 9.45 -16.76 -46.37
CA GLY A 13 9.22 -17.51 -47.64
C GLY A 13 9.95 -16.90 -48.82
N THR A 14 10.12 -15.56 -48.91
CA THR A 14 10.88 -14.90 -49.97
C THR A 14 12.34 -15.38 -50.00
N PHE A 15 12.97 -15.40 -48.82
CA PHE A 15 14.32 -15.90 -48.67
C PHE A 15 14.45 -17.37 -49.13
N ILE A 16 13.46 -18.21 -48.80
CA ILE A 16 13.44 -19.63 -49.26
C ILE A 16 13.38 -19.70 -50.77
N VAL A 17 12.58 -18.83 -51.41
CA VAL A 17 12.52 -18.78 -52.89
C VAL A 17 13.87 -18.36 -53.49
N GLU A 18 14.53 -17.34 -52.93
CA GLU A 18 15.83 -16.90 -53.37
C GLU A 18 16.89 -18.04 -53.24
N GLU A 19 16.86 -18.82 -52.15
CA GLU A 19 17.73 -19.96 -51.94
C GLU A 19 17.46 -21.11 -52.97
N LEU A 20 16.19 -21.30 -53.34
CA LEU A 20 15.84 -22.26 -54.40
C LEU A 20 16.42 -21.81 -55.75
N GLU A 21 16.27 -20.54 -56.08
CA GLU A 21 16.81 -19.96 -57.33
C GLU A 21 18.36 -20.06 -57.35
N ALA A 22 19.01 -19.71 -56.25
CA ALA A 22 20.48 -19.76 -56.13
C ALA A 22 21.03 -21.22 -56.35
N ARG A 23 20.24 -22.24 -55.98
CA ARG A 23 20.63 -23.66 -56.11
C ARG A 23 20.07 -24.31 -57.41
N ASN A 24 19.34 -23.51 -58.17
CA ASN A 24 18.63 -24.01 -59.34
C ASN A 24 17.67 -25.20 -59.02
N TRP A 25 17.06 -25.12 -57.83
CA TRP A 25 16.02 -26.07 -57.37
C TRP A 25 14.63 -25.53 -57.66
N GLN A 26 13.73 -26.47 -57.97
CA GLN A 26 12.31 -26.13 -58.05
C GLN A 26 11.58 -26.41 -56.74
N GLN A 27 10.36 -25.85 -56.57
CA GLN A 27 9.56 -26.08 -55.37
C GLN A 27 9.30 -27.58 -55.11
N VAL A 28 9.17 -28.38 -56.17
CA VAL A 28 9.00 -29.83 -56.07
C VAL A 28 10.25 -30.52 -55.48
N ASP A 29 11.44 -29.98 -55.72
CA ASP A 29 12.69 -30.53 -55.20
C ASP A 29 12.77 -30.29 -53.69
N LEU A 30 12.45 -29.08 -53.24
CA LEU A 30 12.42 -28.79 -51.81
C LEU A 30 11.30 -29.59 -51.10
N ALA A 31 10.13 -29.71 -51.72
CA ALA A 31 9.06 -30.52 -51.17
C ALA A 31 9.52 -31.98 -50.96
N TYR A 32 10.19 -32.53 -51.95
CA TYR A 32 10.78 -33.87 -51.86
C TYR A 32 11.81 -33.98 -50.73
N ILE A 33 12.74 -33.01 -50.61
CA ILE A 33 13.78 -32.98 -49.59
C ILE A 33 13.15 -32.91 -48.16
N LEU A 34 12.12 -32.12 -48.02
CA LEU A 34 11.41 -31.93 -46.73
C LEU A 34 10.43 -33.06 -46.42
N GLY A 35 10.20 -34.01 -47.35
CA GLY A 35 9.16 -35.05 -47.18
C GLY A 35 7.74 -34.52 -47.17
N MET A 36 7.51 -33.40 -47.83
CA MET A 36 6.21 -32.71 -47.90
C MET A 36 5.61 -32.81 -49.32
N SER A 37 4.29 -32.64 -49.43
CA SER A 37 3.70 -32.44 -50.74
C SER A 37 3.84 -30.97 -51.19
N PRO A 38 3.92 -30.68 -52.52
CA PRO A 38 3.99 -29.31 -53.03
C PRO A 38 2.86 -28.40 -52.54
N PRO A 39 1.59 -28.85 -52.40
CA PRO A 39 0.51 -28.05 -51.79
C PRO A 39 0.76 -27.68 -50.33
N GLN A 40 1.51 -28.49 -49.57
CA GLN A 40 1.87 -28.15 -48.16
C GLN A 40 2.99 -27.10 -48.10
N LEU A 41 3.90 -27.09 -49.07
CA LEU A 41 5.01 -26.14 -49.14
C LEU A 41 4.59 -24.79 -49.69
N SER A 42 3.67 -24.71 -50.63
CA SER A 42 3.25 -23.48 -51.31
C SER A 42 2.81 -22.37 -50.38
N PRO A 43 2.02 -22.60 -49.31
CA PRO A 43 1.66 -21.53 -48.34
C PRO A 43 2.86 -20.91 -47.64
N LEU A 44 3.91 -21.66 -47.39
CA LEU A 44 5.15 -21.16 -46.79
C LEU A 44 5.87 -20.19 -47.73
N LEU A 45 6.04 -20.58 -48.99
CA LEU A 45 6.73 -19.78 -50.01
C LEU A 45 5.93 -18.49 -50.38
N THR A 46 4.60 -18.56 -50.31
CA THR A 46 3.69 -17.42 -50.57
C THR A 46 3.39 -16.53 -49.38
N GLY A 47 4.00 -16.76 -48.24
CA GLY A 47 3.81 -15.94 -47.04
C GLY A 47 2.51 -16.19 -46.28
N LYS A 48 1.78 -17.28 -46.59
CA LYS A 48 0.52 -17.67 -45.95
C LYS A 48 0.69 -18.62 -44.76
N ALA A 49 1.88 -19.22 -44.59
CA ALA A 49 2.21 -20.10 -43.49
C ALA A 49 3.51 -19.67 -42.81
N ARG A 50 3.59 -19.95 -41.54
CA ARG A 50 4.77 -19.61 -40.70
C ARG A 50 5.80 -20.73 -40.71
N ILE A 51 7.08 -20.37 -40.53
CA ILE A 51 8.12 -21.32 -40.23
C ILE A 51 7.97 -21.76 -38.77
N THR A 52 7.62 -23.02 -38.53
CA THR A 52 7.62 -23.62 -37.20
C THR A 52 9.03 -24.01 -36.80
N PRO A 53 9.31 -24.25 -35.50
CA PRO A 53 10.64 -24.72 -35.06
C PRO A 53 11.09 -26.01 -35.78
N ASP A 54 10.19 -26.98 -35.95
CA ASP A 54 10.51 -28.23 -36.64
C ASP A 54 10.86 -27.98 -38.12
N LEU A 55 10.09 -27.05 -38.75
CA LEU A 55 10.36 -26.69 -40.14
C LEU A 55 11.67 -25.89 -40.27
N ALA A 56 12.00 -25.05 -39.29
CA ALA A 56 13.30 -24.35 -39.26
C ALA A 56 14.48 -25.32 -39.19
N VAL A 57 14.37 -26.39 -38.42
CA VAL A 57 15.37 -27.46 -38.35
C VAL A 57 15.47 -28.18 -39.69
N ALA A 58 14.35 -28.57 -40.29
CA ALA A 58 14.31 -29.25 -41.58
C ALA A 58 14.91 -28.39 -42.71
N LEU A 59 14.56 -27.08 -42.74
CA LEU A 59 15.13 -26.12 -43.70
C LEU A 59 16.63 -25.95 -43.47
N GLY A 60 17.07 -25.93 -42.21
CA GLY A 60 18.50 -25.88 -41.85
C GLY A 60 19.26 -27.03 -42.44
N HIS A 61 18.75 -28.23 -42.31
CA HIS A 61 19.36 -29.42 -42.96
C HIS A 61 19.27 -29.38 -44.49
N ALA A 62 18.14 -28.93 -45.04
CA ALA A 62 17.98 -28.87 -46.50
C ALA A 62 18.94 -27.90 -47.18
N PHE A 63 19.20 -26.76 -46.55
CA PHE A 63 20.04 -25.70 -47.11
C PHE A 63 21.46 -25.63 -46.55
N ASP A 64 21.82 -26.51 -45.62
CA ASP A 64 23.11 -26.50 -44.88
C ASP A 64 23.33 -25.15 -44.17
N MET A 65 22.31 -24.72 -43.44
CA MET A 65 22.31 -23.47 -42.68
C MET A 65 21.83 -23.71 -41.22
N PRO A 66 22.22 -22.83 -40.26
CA PRO A 66 21.74 -22.97 -38.90
C PRO A 66 20.21 -22.84 -38.85
N ALA A 67 19.53 -23.73 -38.11
CA ALA A 67 18.08 -23.69 -37.94
C ALA A 67 17.61 -22.36 -37.33
N GLU A 68 18.42 -21.78 -36.45
CA GLU A 68 18.21 -20.48 -35.81
C GLU A 68 18.05 -19.34 -36.84
N PHE A 69 18.69 -19.47 -38.00
CA PHE A 69 18.57 -18.47 -39.04
C PHE A 69 17.11 -18.35 -39.51
N PHE A 70 16.45 -19.45 -39.85
CA PHE A 70 15.06 -19.47 -40.30
C PHE A 70 14.09 -19.08 -39.18
N ALA A 71 14.37 -19.54 -37.96
CA ALA A 71 13.57 -19.14 -36.79
C ALA A 71 13.67 -17.65 -36.52
N ASN A 72 14.84 -17.03 -36.68
CA ASN A 72 15.04 -15.59 -36.49
C ASN A 72 14.38 -14.77 -37.60
N LEU A 73 14.41 -15.22 -38.86
CA LEU A 73 13.66 -14.56 -39.93
C LEU A 73 12.18 -14.50 -39.62
N GLN A 74 11.58 -15.62 -39.17
CA GLN A 74 10.18 -15.65 -38.80
C GLN A 74 9.89 -14.71 -37.62
N LYS A 75 10.73 -14.74 -36.58
CA LYS A 75 10.62 -13.87 -35.42
C LYS A 75 10.64 -12.39 -35.78
N LEU A 76 11.58 -11.98 -36.64
CA LEU A 76 11.70 -10.60 -37.11
C LEU A 76 10.45 -10.17 -37.88
N TYR A 77 9.99 -11.02 -38.80
CA TYR A 77 8.75 -10.80 -39.54
C TYR A 77 7.53 -10.64 -38.64
N ASP A 78 7.37 -11.55 -37.67
CA ASP A 78 6.27 -11.53 -36.72
C ASP A 78 6.29 -10.26 -35.85
N LEU A 79 7.47 -9.86 -35.36
CA LEU A 79 7.62 -8.61 -34.56
C LEU A 79 7.33 -7.36 -35.39
N HIS A 80 7.76 -7.36 -36.66
CA HIS A 80 7.50 -6.23 -37.56
C HIS A 80 5.99 -6.07 -37.87
N ASN A 81 5.30 -7.18 -38.02
CA ASN A 81 3.87 -7.21 -38.33
C ASN A 81 2.99 -7.32 -37.07
N ALA A 82 3.59 -7.25 -35.88
CA ALA A 82 2.83 -7.26 -34.64
C ALA A 82 1.90 -6.04 -34.58
N LYS A 83 0.70 -6.27 -34.07
CA LYS A 83 -0.24 -5.15 -33.83
C LYS A 83 0.40 -4.11 -32.94
N PRO A 84 0.13 -2.82 -33.16
CA PRO A 84 0.60 -1.77 -32.24
C PRO A 84 0.21 -2.13 -30.80
N VAL A 85 1.18 -2.06 -29.89
CA VAL A 85 0.93 -2.30 -28.48
C VAL A 85 0.09 -1.15 -27.95
N ASP A 86 -0.93 -1.49 -27.14
CA ASP A 86 -1.68 -0.49 -26.39
C ASP A 86 -0.70 0.40 -25.59
N PRO A 87 -0.64 1.73 -25.87
CA PRO A 87 0.25 2.65 -25.14
C PRO A 87 0.08 2.57 -23.63
N GLY A 88 -1.12 2.21 -23.17
CA GLY A 88 -1.44 2.05 -21.75
C GLY A 88 -0.74 0.89 -21.06
N VAL A 89 -0.17 -0.06 -21.80
CA VAL A 89 0.59 -1.16 -21.18
C VAL A 89 1.76 -0.61 -20.35
N ARG A 90 2.52 0.33 -20.90
CA ARG A 90 3.66 0.94 -20.19
C ARG A 90 3.18 1.78 -19.00
N THR A 91 2.15 2.60 -19.18
CA THR A 91 1.55 3.41 -18.11
C THR A 91 1.08 2.55 -16.96
N ARG A 92 0.25 1.53 -17.24
CA ARG A 92 -0.21 0.60 -16.19
C ARG A 92 0.94 -0.11 -15.49
N ALA A 93 1.94 -0.54 -16.24
CA ALA A 93 3.10 -1.22 -15.69
C ALA A 93 3.91 -0.32 -14.75
N SER A 94 4.16 0.95 -15.13
CA SER A 94 4.91 1.90 -14.29
C SER A 94 4.16 2.22 -12.99
N TRP A 95 2.85 2.44 -13.04
CA TRP A 95 2.06 2.70 -11.85
C TRP A 95 1.96 1.49 -10.90
N LEU A 96 1.75 0.29 -11.46
CA LEU A 96 1.70 -0.94 -10.68
C LEU A 96 3.04 -1.32 -10.04
N ALA A 97 4.16 -0.93 -10.65
CA ALA A 97 5.49 -1.10 -10.07
C ALA A 97 5.71 -0.19 -8.85
N ALA A 98 5.11 0.99 -8.84
CA ALA A 98 5.28 2.00 -7.80
C ALA A 98 4.20 1.93 -6.71
N PHE A 99 2.94 1.68 -7.07
CA PHE A 99 1.79 1.83 -6.18
C PHE A 99 0.83 0.64 -6.20
N PRO A 100 0.05 0.42 -5.14
CA PRO A 100 -0.96 -0.64 -5.07
C PRO A 100 -2.25 -0.28 -5.85
N VAL A 101 -2.11 0.08 -7.13
CA VAL A 101 -3.20 0.60 -7.99
C VAL A 101 -4.44 -0.28 -7.98
N ARG A 102 -4.27 -1.60 -8.02
CA ARG A 102 -5.42 -2.53 -8.02
C ARG A 102 -6.22 -2.46 -6.72
N GLU A 103 -5.55 -2.28 -5.59
CA GLU A 103 -6.22 -2.12 -4.31
C GLU A 103 -6.90 -0.75 -4.21
N MET A 104 -6.29 0.31 -4.77
CA MET A 104 -6.90 1.64 -4.86
C MET A 104 -8.20 1.61 -5.68
N ILE A 105 -8.21 0.92 -6.83
CA ILE A 105 -9.40 0.70 -7.66
C ILE A 105 -10.46 -0.08 -6.87
N LYS A 106 -10.08 -1.20 -6.26
CA LYS A 106 -10.98 -2.03 -5.47
C LYS A 106 -11.68 -1.26 -4.36
N ARG A 107 -10.97 -0.33 -3.72
CA ARG A 107 -11.50 0.55 -2.67
C ARG A 107 -12.29 1.74 -3.22
N GLY A 108 -12.25 1.98 -4.53
CA GLY A 108 -12.91 3.12 -5.16
C GLY A 108 -12.20 4.45 -4.91
N TRP A 109 -10.90 4.42 -4.59
CA TRP A 109 -10.08 5.62 -4.43
C TRP A 109 -9.71 6.22 -5.78
N ILE A 110 -9.62 5.38 -6.79
CA ILE A 110 -9.54 5.72 -8.21
C ILE A 110 -10.48 4.79 -9.00
N GLU A 111 -10.84 5.18 -10.20
CA GLU A 111 -11.71 4.39 -11.07
C GLU A 111 -10.90 3.40 -11.92
N ASP A 112 -11.54 2.28 -12.31
CA ASP A 112 -11.01 1.36 -13.32
C ASP A 112 -11.33 1.94 -14.71
N THR A 113 -10.38 2.66 -15.26
CA THR A 113 -10.54 3.38 -16.52
C THR A 113 -9.47 3.01 -17.53
N GLU A 114 -9.59 3.59 -18.74
CA GLU A 114 -8.55 3.47 -19.76
C GLU A 114 -7.22 4.02 -19.23
N ALA A 115 -6.13 3.42 -19.66
CA ALA A 115 -4.79 3.77 -19.22
C ALA A 115 -4.41 5.25 -19.47
N SER A 116 -5.02 5.86 -20.49
CA SER A 116 -4.85 7.30 -20.78
C SER A 116 -5.36 8.23 -19.67
N LEU A 117 -6.33 7.76 -18.89
CA LEU A 117 -6.89 8.50 -17.75
C LEU A 117 -6.23 8.16 -16.42
N LEU A 118 -5.46 7.07 -16.35
CA LEU A 118 -4.81 6.65 -15.10
C LEU A 118 -3.86 7.70 -14.55
N ASP A 119 -3.05 8.33 -15.40
CA ASP A 119 -2.14 9.42 -15.02
C ASP A 119 -2.92 10.57 -14.36
N LEU A 120 -4.03 10.98 -14.98
CA LEU A 120 -4.88 12.06 -14.46
C LEU A 120 -5.52 11.68 -13.12
N GLN A 121 -5.98 10.45 -12.98
CA GLN A 121 -6.57 9.98 -11.71
C GLN A 121 -5.54 9.93 -10.59
N MET A 122 -4.32 9.45 -10.88
CA MET A 122 -3.25 9.41 -9.90
C MET A 122 -2.80 10.82 -9.50
N MET A 123 -2.63 11.73 -10.47
CA MET A 123 -2.35 13.14 -10.19
C MET A 123 -3.44 13.78 -9.32
N ARG A 124 -4.70 13.54 -9.63
CA ARG A 124 -5.84 14.03 -8.86
C ARG A 124 -5.89 13.42 -7.45
N PHE A 125 -5.61 12.12 -7.33
CA PHE A 125 -5.55 11.45 -6.03
C PHE A 125 -4.50 12.07 -5.13
N PHE A 126 -3.30 12.34 -5.64
CA PHE A 126 -2.19 12.93 -4.88
C PHE A 126 -2.18 14.47 -4.85
N GLY A 127 -3.15 15.12 -5.48
CA GLY A 127 -3.18 16.59 -5.56
C GLY A 127 -1.97 17.18 -6.28
N LYS A 128 -1.45 16.48 -7.30
CA LYS A 128 -0.28 16.91 -8.09
C LYS A 128 -0.69 17.32 -9.51
N ASN A 129 0.07 18.26 -10.07
CA ASN A 129 -0.17 18.76 -11.43
C ASN A 129 0.64 18.01 -12.50
N ARG A 130 1.65 17.25 -12.09
CA ARG A 130 2.53 16.48 -12.96
C ARG A 130 2.81 15.10 -12.34
N VAL A 131 2.97 14.09 -13.19
CA VAL A 131 3.29 12.72 -12.75
C VAL A 131 4.65 12.67 -12.05
N GLU A 132 5.62 13.45 -12.55
CA GLU A 132 6.98 13.50 -12.02
C GLU A 132 7.06 14.09 -10.60
N ASP A 133 6.03 14.84 -10.18
CA ASP A 133 5.95 15.39 -8.82
C ASP A 133 5.41 14.37 -7.79
N ILE A 134 5.01 13.19 -8.26
CA ILE A 134 4.55 12.09 -7.39
C ILE A 134 5.77 11.26 -7.02
N PRO A 135 6.07 11.10 -5.72
CA PRO A 135 7.17 10.25 -5.26
C PRO A 135 7.02 8.82 -5.80
N PHE A 136 8.12 8.09 -5.88
CA PHE A 136 8.21 6.70 -6.34
C PHE A 136 8.03 6.50 -7.87
N ILE A 137 7.68 7.52 -8.65
CA ILE A 137 7.62 7.45 -10.10
C ILE A 137 8.93 7.93 -10.73
N GLY A 138 9.49 7.14 -11.61
CA GLY A 138 10.59 7.56 -12.51
C GLY A 138 12.02 7.46 -11.99
N SER A 139 12.25 7.24 -10.70
CA SER A 139 13.61 7.20 -10.14
C SER A 139 14.15 5.81 -9.85
N GLY A 140 13.27 4.76 -9.81
CA GLY A 140 13.67 3.45 -9.30
C GLY A 140 14.20 3.48 -7.85
N GLU A 141 14.45 4.66 -7.33
CA GLU A 141 14.83 4.92 -5.95
C GLU A 141 13.68 5.65 -5.24
N ILE A 142 13.39 5.21 -4.04
CA ILE A 142 12.53 5.94 -3.10
C ILE A 142 13.24 7.26 -2.83
N VAL A 143 12.76 8.36 -3.44
CA VAL A 143 13.31 9.69 -3.13
C VAL A 143 12.86 10.05 -1.73
N PRO A 144 13.77 10.09 -0.76
CA PRO A 144 13.40 10.55 0.58
C PRO A 144 13.09 12.05 0.46
N HIS A 145 11.85 12.45 0.71
CA HIS A 145 11.57 13.86 0.94
C HIS A 145 12.40 14.34 2.12
N ALA A 146 13.07 15.48 1.97
CA ALA A 146 13.95 16.04 3.00
C ALA A 146 13.22 16.31 4.34
N ALA A 147 11.89 16.41 4.32
CA ALA A 147 11.03 16.54 5.49
C ALA A 147 10.79 15.21 6.24
N LEU A 148 11.02 14.05 5.60
CA LEU A 148 10.91 12.73 6.22
C LEU A 148 12.15 12.33 7.04
N LYS A 149 13.08 13.23 7.25
CA LYS A 149 14.34 12.97 7.97
C LYS A 149 14.16 12.63 9.45
N ALA A 150 12.98 12.79 9.99
CA ALA A 150 12.71 12.50 11.40
C ALA A 150 12.12 11.11 11.65
N SER A 151 11.63 10.42 10.65
CA SER A 151 11.08 9.09 10.88
C SER A 151 12.08 7.99 10.50
N TYR A 152 12.16 7.01 11.32
CA TYR A 152 13.04 5.88 11.40
C TYR A 152 13.07 5.01 10.19
N GLU A 153 11.93 4.87 9.52
CA GLU A 153 11.77 4.05 8.34
C GLU A 153 11.36 4.90 7.14
N ARG A 154 11.83 4.52 5.97
CA ARG A 154 11.41 5.16 4.73
C ARG A 154 9.93 4.87 4.52
N THR A 155 9.11 5.93 4.43
CA THR A 155 7.70 5.79 4.08
C THR A 155 7.55 4.96 2.81
N THR A 156 6.81 3.87 2.90
CA THR A 156 6.54 3.00 1.75
C THR A 156 5.43 3.57 0.87
N ALA A 157 5.38 3.15 -0.39
CA ALA A 157 4.31 3.59 -1.29
C ALA A 157 2.89 3.27 -0.79
N PRO A 158 2.60 2.08 -0.21
CA PRO A 158 1.30 1.83 0.43
C PRO A 158 0.98 2.76 1.61
N GLN A 159 1.97 3.12 2.44
CA GLN A 159 1.79 4.08 3.52
C GLN A 159 1.49 5.48 2.97
N TYR A 160 2.22 5.91 1.94
CA TYR A 160 2.00 7.19 1.27
C TYR A 160 0.59 7.32 0.69
N VAL A 161 0.11 6.28 0.00
CA VAL A 161 -1.26 6.23 -0.52
C VAL A 161 -2.29 6.30 0.60
N TRP A 162 -2.09 5.52 1.67
CA TRP A 162 -2.99 5.51 2.82
C TRP A 162 -3.07 6.88 3.49
N LEU A 163 -1.93 7.54 3.69
CA LEU A 163 -1.83 8.88 4.25
C LEU A 163 -2.63 9.90 3.43
N HIS A 164 -2.48 9.85 2.10
CA HIS A 164 -3.26 10.73 1.22
C HIS A 164 -4.76 10.50 1.31
N GLN A 165 -5.21 9.25 1.45
CA GLN A 165 -6.63 8.96 1.66
C GLN A 165 -7.13 9.51 3.01
N VAL A 166 -6.35 9.37 4.08
CA VAL A 166 -6.67 9.99 5.38
C VAL A 166 -6.83 11.50 5.24
N MET A 167 -5.87 12.18 4.59
CA MET A 167 -5.92 13.63 4.38
C MET A 167 -7.15 14.04 3.57
N LYS A 168 -7.45 13.38 2.48
CA LYS A 168 -8.63 13.65 1.64
C LYS A 168 -9.93 13.55 2.43
N ILE A 169 -10.08 12.52 3.26
CA ILE A 169 -11.27 12.37 4.11
C ILE A 169 -11.29 13.47 5.16
N ALA A 170 -10.17 13.72 5.84
CA ALA A 170 -10.08 14.75 6.87
C ALA A 170 -10.44 16.15 6.35
N GLU A 171 -10.05 16.50 5.13
CA GLU A 171 -10.39 17.79 4.50
C GLU A 171 -11.89 17.99 4.30
N THR A 172 -12.68 16.93 4.17
CA THR A 172 -14.13 17.00 4.05
C THR A 172 -14.84 17.22 5.40
N MET A 173 -14.10 17.06 6.53
CA MET A 173 -14.67 17.15 7.87
C MET A 173 -14.78 18.60 8.34
N THR A 174 -15.97 18.97 8.81
CA THR A 174 -16.19 20.20 9.56
C THR A 174 -16.09 19.90 11.06
N VAL A 175 -15.15 20.55 11.73
CA VAL A 175 -14.92 20.44 13.19
C VAL A 175 -14.82 21.84 13.81
N ALA A 176 -14.86 21.93 15.12
CA ALA A 176 -14.61 23.19 15.83
C ALA A 176 -13.18 23.71 15.56
N PRO A 177 -12.87 24.98 15.81
CA PRO A 177 -11.48 25.44 15.83
C PRO A 177 -10.67 24.65 16.85
N TYR A 178 -9.43 24.30 16.48
CA TYR A 178 -8.55 23.53 17.36
C TYR A 178 -8.27 24.27 18.67
N SER A 179 -8.41 23.57 19.79
CA SER A 179 -8.12 24.06 21.13
C SER A 179 -7.27 23.04 21.90
N GLU A 180 -6.00 23.36 22.12
CA GLU A 180 -5.08 22.52 22.90
C GLU A 180 -5.61 22.32 24.34
N GLY A 181 -6.03 23.41 25.02
CA GLY A 181 -6.61 23.33 26.35
C GLY A 181 -7.91 22.54 26.39
N GLY A 182 -8.74 22.65 25.32
CA GLY A 182 -9.95 21.84 25.13
C GLY A 182 -9.62 20.36 25.03
N LEU A 183 -8.64 20.00 24.19
CA LEU A 183 -8.21 18.61 23.99
C LEU A 183 -7.59 18.03 25.28
N THR A 184 -6.72 18.78 25.97
CA THR A 184 -6.16 18.38 27.25
C THR A 184 -7.24 18.09 28.28
N SER A 185 -8.24 18.97 28.39
CA SER A 185 -9.37 18.79 29.31
C SER A 185 -10.24 17.59 28.94
N ALA A 186 -10.37 17.29 27.65
CA ALA A 186 -11.15 16.17 27.15
C ALA A 186 -10.52 14.78 27.39
N LEU A 187 -9.21 14.70 27.65
CA LEU A 187 -8.51 13.42 27.87
C LEU A 187 -9.17 12.57 28.97
N LYS A 188 -9.63 13.20 30.07
CA LYS A 188 -10.33 12.46 31.14
C LYS A 188 -11.65 11.86 30.64
N GLN A 189 -12.38 12.58 29.81
CA GLN A 189 -13.64 12.11 29.22
C GLN A 189 -13.38 10.99 28.21
N ILE A 190 -12.39 11.16 27.33
CA ILE A 190 -11.97 10.12 26.36
C ILE A 190 -11.61 8.83 27.10
N ARG A 191 -10.81 8.95 28.18
CA ARG A 191 -10.42 7.78 28.99
C ARG A 191 -11.65 7.10 29.64
N ALA A 192 -12.65 7.85 30.05
CA ALA A 192 -13.87 7.28 30.62
C ALA A 192 -14.64 6.43 29.59
N HIS A 193 -14.70 6.87 28.33
CA HIS A 193 -15.35 6.11 27.25
C HIS A 193 -14.56 4.87 26.78
N LEU A 194 -13.31 4.71 27.18
CA LEU A 194 -12.56 3.47 26.96
C LEU A 194 -12.88 2.37 27.99
N ARG A 195 -13.76 2.63 28.95
CA ARG A 195 -14.22 1.61 29.92
C ARG A 195 -15.25 0.68 29.34
N ASP A 196 -16.08 1.18 28.43
CA ASP A 196 -17.11 0.43 27.73
C ASP A 196 -16.92 0.55 26.22
N LYS A 197 -16.92 -0.60 25.56
CA LYS A 197 -16.81 -0.67 24.09
C LYS A 197 -17.95 0.02 23.36
N ASP A 198 -19.15 0.04 23.95
CA ASP A 198 -20.36 0.66 23.35
C ASP A 198 -20.26 2.21 23.36
N ASP A 199 -19.41 2.76 24.22
CA ASP A 199 -19.16 4.21 24.30
C ASP A 199 -18.07 4.70 23.34
N LEU A 200 -17.33 3.81 22.67
CA LEU A 200 -16.21 4.19 21.78
C LEU A 200 -16.65 5.12 20.65
N ILE A 201 -17.87 4.98 20.16
CA ILE A 201 -18.42 5.82 19.09
C ILE A 201 -18.52 7.32 19.48
N ARG A 202 -18.48 7.64 20.77
CA ARG A 202 -18.52 9.02 21.28
C ARG A 202 -17.16 9.73 21.19
N ILE A 203 -16.06 8.96 21.13
CA ILE A 203 -14.70 9.52 21.12
C ILE A 203 -14.47 10.44 19.91
N PRO A 204 -14.81 10.06 18.67
CA PRO A 204 -14.67 10.93 17.50
C PRO A 204 -15.41 12.27 17.64
N GLU A 205 -16.59 12.29 18.26
CA GLU A 205 -17.35 13.52 18.49
C GLU A 205 -16.68 14.44 19.53
N ILE A 206 -16.08 13.86 20.57
CA ILE A 206 -15.31 14.62 21.56
C ILE A 206 -14.11 15.28 20.89
N LEU A 207 -13.36 14.53 20.07
CA LEU A 207 -12.24 15.04 19.29
C LEU A 207 -12.69 16.18 18.36
N ALA A 208 -13.79 16.01 17.63
CA ALA A 208 -14.33 17.02 16.72
C ALA A 208 -14.71 18.32 17.46
N ARG A 209 -15.23 18.24 18.67
CA ARG A 209 -15.51 19.42 19.53
C ARG A 209 -14.24 20.13 19.99
N CYS A 210 -13.12 19.42 20.10
CA CYS A 210 -11.81 19.99 20.39
C CYS A 210 -11.06 20.47 19.13
N GLY A 211 -11.67 20.34 17.96
CA GLY A 211 -11.09 20.75 16.69
C GLY A 211 -10.14 19.72 16.08
N VAL A 212 -10.20 18.48 16.52
CA VAL A 212 -9.41 17.36 15.96
C VAL A 212 -10.30 16.50 15.07
N ARG A 213 -9.89 16.32 13.83
CA ARG A 213 -10.55 15.43 12.88
C ARG A 213 -10.13 13.98 13.18
N PHE A 214 -11.07 13.06 13.16
CA PHE A 214 -10.78 11.64 13.39
C PHE A 214 -11.27 10.80 12.23
N VAL A 215 -10.35 10.05 11.62
CA VAL A 215 -10.59 9.26 10.40
C VAL A 215 -10.13 7.82 10.63
N LEU A 216 -10.96 6.86 10.24
CA LEU A 216 -10.60 5.45 10.23
C LEU A 216 -10.47 4.97 8.78
N VAL A 217 -9.27 4.54 8.39
CA VAL A 217 -9.01 3.98 7.06
C VAL A 217 -8.37 2.62 7.19
N GLU A 218 -8.90 1.63 6.49
CA GLU A 218 -8.31 0.30 6.47
C GLU A 218 -6.89 0.34 5.89
N ALA A 219 -5.92 -0.27 6.57
CA ALA A 219 -4.56 -0.34 6.08
C ALA A 219 -4.49 -1.04 4.72
N LEU A 220 -3.67 -0.51 3.83
CA LEU A 220 -3.35 -1.19 2.58
C LEU A 220 -2.47 -2.43 2.87
N PRO A 221 -2.56 -3.49 2.05
CA PRO A 221 -1.65 -4.62 2.17
C PRO A 221 -0.19 -4.15 2.17
N GLY A 222 0.57 -4.56 3.18
CA GLY A 222 1.97 -4.17 3.34
C GLY A 222 2.22 -2.78 3.94
N ALA A 223 1.19 -1.98 4.21
CA ALA A 223 1.37 -0.62 4.75
C ALA A 223 1.89 -0.60 6.20
N ARG A 224 1.57 -1.63 7.01
CA ARG A 224 1.99 -1.73 8.42
C ARG A 224 1.89 -0.41 9.17
N ILE A 225 0.68 0.12 9.26
CA ILE A 225 0.39 1.42 9.86
C ILE A 225 -0.67 1.26 10.93
N ASP A 226 -0.52 1.92 12.07
CA ASP A 226 -1.49 1.93 13.16
C ASP A 226 -2.17 3.29 13.30
N GLY A 227 -1.40 4.37 13.22
CA GLY A 227 -1.90 5.73 13.33
C GLY A 227 -1.05 6.75 12.58
N VAL A 228 -1.54 7.98 12.55
CA VAL A 228 -0.85 9.16 12.03
C VAL A 228 -1.50 10.43 12.55
N CYS A 229 -0.68 11.43 12.90
CA CYS A 229 -1.09 12.81 13.12
C CYS A 229 -0.70 13.67 11.92
N VAL A 230 -1.67 14.37 11.31
CA VAL A 230 -1.45 15.28 10.17
C VAL A 230 -2.18 16.61 10.39
N TRP A 231 -1.79 17.67 9.68
CA TRP A 231 -2.37 19.00 9.82
C TRP A 231 -2.90 19.55 8.48
N PRO A 232 -3.90 18.91 7.84
CA PRO A 232 -4.46 19.42 6.60
C PRO A 232 -5.12 20.78 6.82
N ASN A 233 -4.68 21.78 6.03
CA ASN A 233 -5.18 23.16 6.13
C ASN A 233 -5.01 23.78 7.53
N GLY A 234 -3.93 23.41 8.26
CA GLY A 234 -3.60 23.95 9.58
C GLY A 234 -4.47 23.47 10.74
N GLN A 235 -5.33 22.48 10.52
CA GLN A 235 -6.16 21.83 11.55
C GLN A 235 -5.73 20.37 11.75
N PRO A 236 -5.59 19.89 12.99
CA PRO A 236 -5.11 18.53 13.23
C PRO A 236 -6.14 17.48 12.81
N ALA A 237 -5.60 16.39 12.29
CA ALA A 237 -6.34 15.18 12.00
C ALA A 237 -5.56 13.96 12.50
N ILE A 238 -6.27 13.04 13.11
CA ILE A 238 -5.79 11.73 13.50
C ILE A 238 -6.38 10.70 12.55
N GLY A 239 -5.51 10.04 11.78
CA GLY A 239 -5.86 8.87 10.98
C GLY A 239 -5.47 7.60 11.73
N MET A 240 -6.37 6.63 11.81
CA MET A 240 -6.07 5.34 12.45
C MET A 240 -6.50 4.18 11.58
N THR A 241 -5.85 3.05 11.79
CA THR A 241 -6.33 1.75 11.31
C THR A 241 -6.90 0.95 12.49
N THR A 242 -7.68 -0.08 12.18
CA THR A 242 -8.04 -1.11 13.15
C THR A 242 -7.42 -2.45 12.72
N ARG A 243 -6.19 -2.41 12.23
CA ARG A 243 -5.40 -3.59 11.84
C ARG A 243 -5.42 -4.66 12.94
N TRP A 244 -5.23 -4.23 14.15
CA TRP A 244 -5.33 -5.03 15.35
C TRP A 244 -6.71 -4.90 15.98
N ASP A 245 -7.78 -5.15 15.42
CA ASP A 245 -9.14 -5.03 16.00
C ASP A 245 -9.19 -5.34 17.52
N ARG A 246 -8.58 -4.47 18.33
CA ARG A 246 -8.36 -4.62 19.78
C ARG A 246 -8.49 -3.28 20.49
N LEU A 247 -9.21 -3.28 21.61
CA LEU A 247 -9.43 -2.09 22.44
C LEU A 247 -8.14 -1.53 23.05
N ASP A 248 -7.24 -2.40 23.51
CA ASP A 248 -5.97 -1.99 24.12
C ASP A 248 -5.05 -1.29 23.09
N ASN A 249 -5.00 -1.80 21.86
CA ASN A 249 -4.25 -1.17 20.79
C ASN A 249 -4.86 0.17 20.40
N PHE A 250 -6.18 0.22 20.23
CA PHE A 250 -6.89 1.46 19.92
C PHE A 250 -6.65 2.55 20.96
N ALA A 251 -6.78 2.22 22.25
CA ALA A 251 -6.57 3.17 23.33
C ALA A 251 -5.15 3.73 23.36
N TYR A 252 -4.17 2.87 23.10
CA TYR A 252 -2.76 3.24 23.08
C TYR A 252 -2.45 4.14 21.87
N VAL A 253 -2.80 3.69 20.66
CA VAL A 253 -2.56 4.45 19.40
C VAL A 253 -3.27 5.79 19.45
N LEU A 254 -4.54 5.82 19.85
CA LEU A 254 -5.31 7.06 19.94
C LEU A 254 -4.62 8.09 20.84
N ARG A 255 -4.14 7.67 22.02
CA ARG A 255 -3.49 8.59 22.94
C ARG A 255 -2.10 9.01 22.46
N HIS A 256 -1.40 8.12 21.78
CA HIS A 256 -0.14 8.41 21.12
C HIS A 256 -0.31 9.54 20.09
N GLU A 257 -1.26 9.39 19.17
CA GLU A 257 -1.57 10.42 18.16
C GLU A 257 -2.10 11.73 18.78
N ILE A 258 -2.85 11.64 19.86
CA ILE A 258 -3.28 12.84 20.58
C ILE A 258 -2.08 13.60 21.17
N GLU A 259 -1.01 12.90 21.62
CA GLU A 259 0.20 13.57 22.08
C GLU A 259 0.88 14.35 20.98
N HIS A 260 1.00 13.77 19.78
CA HIS A 260 1.53 14.49 18.61
C HIS A 260 0.70 15.73 18.27
N VAL A 261 -0.63 15.64 18.36
CA VAL A 261 -1.50 16.80 18.19
C VAL A 261 -1.21 17.88 19.24
N LEU A 262 -1.13 17.52 20.52
CA LEU A 262 -0.88 18.46 21.64
C LEU A 262 0.50 19.15 21.53
N ARG A 263 1.49 18.44 21.03
CA ARG A 263 2.84 18.97 20.79
C ARG A 263 2.95 19.79 19.50
N GLY A 264 1.97 19.65 18.60
CA GLY A 264 2.00 20.26 17.27
C GLY A 264 3.00 19.57 16.32
N ASP A 265 3.35 18.31 16.60
CA ASP A 265 4.24 17.52 15.77
C ASP A 265 3.63 17.36 14.36
N GLY A 266 4.46 17.45 13.33
CA GLY A 266 4.00 17.37 11.94
C GLY A 266 3.30 18.63 11.38
N ARG A 267 3.13 19.70 12.17
CA ARG A 267 2.48 20.94 11.73
C ARG A 267 3.26 21.64 10.59
N GLU A 268 4.58 21.63 10.66
CA GLU A 268 5.47 22.24 9.67
C GLU A 268 6.00 21.24 8.64
N ALA A 269 5.77 19.95 8.84
CA ALA A 269 6.24 18.91 7.94
C ALA A 269 5.26 18.71 6.78
N SER A 270 5.77 18.57 5.57
CA SER A 270 4.96 18.21 4.40
C SER A 270 4.30 16.83 4.55
N PHE A 271 4.83 16.00 5.44
CA PHE A 271 4.31 14.68 5.80
C PHE A 271 4.60 14.39 7.27
N ALA A 272 3.63 13.80 7.95
CA ALA A 272 3.78 13.34 9.31
C ALA A 272 4.44 11.96 9.37
N PRO A 273 5.12 11.65 10.45
CA PRO A 273 5.57 10.29 10.72
C PRO A 273 4.37 9.34 10.75
N VAL A 274 4.58 8.17 10.20
CA VAL A 274 3.59 7.10 10.17
C VAL A 274 4.02 6.05 11.19
N ASP A 275 3.17 5.80 12.17
CA ASP A 275 3.52 4.96 13.30
C ASP A 275 3.12 3.50 13.10
N GLU A 276 4.07 2.60 13.25
CA GLU A 276 3.86 1.17 13.46
C GLU A 276 4.11 0.84 14.93
N ILE A 277 3.05 0.81 15.73
CA ILE A 277 3.16 0.52 17.15
C ILE A 277 3.38 -0.96 17.38
N GLY A 278 4.52 -1.31 18.00
CA GLY A 278 4.91 -2.68 18.30
C GLY A 278 5.82 -3.32 17.24
N ALA A 279 6.32 -2.57 16.28
CA ALA A 279 7.52 -2.97 15.55
C ALA A 279 8.65 -3.23 16.57
N GLU A 280 9.42 -4.28 16.36
CA GLU A 280 10.62 -4.50 17.18
C GLU A 280 11.56 -3.33 16.95
N ASP A 281 11.91 -2.62 18.04
CA ASP A 281 12.88 -1.54 17.96
C ASP A 281 14.20 -2.12 17.43
N ASP A 282 14.67 -1.62 16.30
CA ASP A 282 16.02 -1.91 15.85
C ASP A 282 16.98 -1.27 16.87
N PRO A 283 17.77 -2.06 17.61
CA PRO A 283 18.63 -1.54 18.67
C PRO A 283 19.68 -0.55 18.16
N ASP A 284 19.93 -0.52 16.86
CA ASP A 284 20.92 0.35 16.22
C ASP A 284 20.31 1.67 15.70
N VAL A 285 18.99 1.85 15.79
CA VAL A 285 18.29 3.08 15.35
C VAL A 285 17.77 3.85 16.56
N ALA A 286 18.34 5.04 16.80
CA ALA A 286 17.89 5.91 17.88
C ALA A 286 16.46 6.39 17.61
N ARG A 287 15.53 6.08 18.51
CA ARG A 287 14.15 6.53 18.44
C ARG A 287 14.07 8.03 18.71
N PRO A 288 13.32 8.86 17.95
CA PRO A 288 13.18 10.29 18.27
C PRO A 288 12.57 10.51 19.65
N GLU A 289 12.90 11.67 20.19
CA GLU A 289 12.42 12.08 21.49
C GLU A 289 10.90 12.26 21.51
N GLU A 290 10.32 12.78 20.42
CA GLU A 290 8.88 12.97 20.26
C GLU A 290 8.12 11.66 20.39
N GLU A 291 8.61 10.58 19.75
CA GLU A 291 8.01 9.25 19.81
C GLU A 291 8.09 8.68 21.24
N ALA A 292 9.23 8.83 21.88
CA ALA A 292 9.40 8.37 23.25
C ALA A 292 8.48 9.13 24.24
N ILE A 293 8.18 10.39 23.96
CA ILE A 293 7.22 11.19 24.74
C ILE A 293 5.80 10.69 24.49
N ALA A 294 5.41 10.50 23.22
CA ALA A 294 4.08 10.03 22.84
C ALA A 294 3.81 8.63 23.42
N ASP A 295 4.79 7.73 23.36
CA ASP A 295 4.70 6.40 23.96
C ASP A 295 4.52 6.43 25.48
N ARG A 296 5.27 7.29 26.19
CA ARG A 296 5.10 7.46 27.65
C ARG A 296 3.73 7.99 28.01
N ALA A 297 3.25 8.98 27.23
CA ALA A 297 1.92 9.55 27.42
C ALA A 297 0.81 8.51 27.16
N ALA A 298 0.94 7.70 26.11
CA ALA A 298 0.02 6.62 25.78
C ALA A 298 -0.01 5.53 26.86
N ALA A 299 1.16 5.10 27.32
CA ALA A 299 1.27 4.08 28.37
C ALA A 299 0.64 4.57 29.69
N GLU A 300 0.97 5.79 30.14
CA GLU A 300 0.41 6.38 31.37
C GLU A 300 -1.10 6.57 31.29
N PHE A 301 -1.61 7.02 30.13
CA PHE A 301 -3.04 7.19 29.90
C PHE A 301 -3.81 5.88 29.96
N CYS A 302 -3.29 4.84 29.31
CA CYS A 302 -3.87 3.50 29.34
C CYS A 302 -3.95 2.96 30.77
N VAL A 303 -2.83 2.94 31.47
CA VAL A 303 -2.75 2.47 32.87
C VAL A 303 -1.69 3.30 33.61
N PRO A 304 -1.99 3.86 34.81
CA PRO A 304 -0.98 4.57 35.59
C PRO A 304 0.25 3.68 35.84
N GLN A 305 1.39 4.03 35.26
CA GLN A 305 2.56 3.12 35.16
C GLN A 305 3.15 2.78 36.54
N ARG A 306 3.19 3.72 37.48
CA ARG A 306 3.59 3.46 38.86
C ARG A 306 2.70 2.40 39.53
N GLN A 307 1.40 2.45 39.31
CA GLN A 307 0.45 1.49 39.87
C GLN A 307 0.58 0.12 39.21
N LEU A 308 0.76 0.10 37.87
CA LEU A 308 1.00 -1.13 37.12
C LEU A 308 2.28 -1.82 37.56
N GLU A 309 3.36 -1.07 37.72
CA GLU A 309 4.65 -1.58 38.18
C GLU A 309 4.54 -2.20 39.57
N SER A 310 3.97 -1.45 40.53
CA SER A 310 3.71 -1.94 41.88
C SER A 310 2.81 -3.19 41.89
N PHE A 311 1.82 -3.26 41.00
CA PHE A 311 0.94 -4.42 40.85
C PHE A 311 1.73 -5.64 40.34
N VAL A 312 2.49 -5.46 39.27
CA VAL A 312 3.30 -6.54 38.68
C VAL A 312 4.33 -7.06 39.65
N LEU A 313 5.07 -6.18 40.35
CA LEU A 313 6.08 -6.58 41.34
C LEU A 313 5.49 -7.42 42.50
N ARG A 314 4.31 -7.04 42.99
CA ARG A 314 3.66 -7.77 44.08
C ARG A 314 3.07 -9.12 43.67
N LYS A 315 2.70 -9.26 42.40
CA LYS A 315 1.97 -10.45 41.91
C LYS A 315 2.83 -11.40 41.08
N SER A 316 4.02 -10.97 40.65
CA SER A 316 4.96 -11.85 39.95
C SER A 316 5.45 -12.99 40.85
N PRO A 317 5.71 -14.19 40.29
CA PRO A 317 5.55 -14.53 38.88
C PRO A 317 4.14 -14.99 38.50
N PHE A 318 3.20 -15.10 39.45
CA PHE A 318 1.86 -15.69 39.28
C PHE A 318 0.76 -14.63 39.34
N ILE A 319 0.61 -13.86 38.24
CA ILE A 319 -0.49 -12.92 38.11
C ILE A 319 -1.75 -13.69 37.72
N SER A 320 -2.75 -13.77 38.62
CA SER A 320 -4.02 -14.43 38.33
C SER A 320 -4.97 -13.52 37.52
N GLU A 321 -5.94 -14.14 36.87
CA GLU A 321 -7.01 -13.43 36.18
C GLU A 321 -7.78 -12.50 37.13
N GLN A 322 -8.13 -12.98 38.32
CA GLN A 322 -8.84 -12.21 39.35
C GLN A 322 -8.05 -10.99 39.81
N ASP A 323 -6.73 -11.10 39.92
CA ASP A 323 -5.86 -9.98 40.27
C ASP A 323 -5.94 -8.86 39.22
N VAL A 324 -5.95 -9.24 37.91
CA VAL A 324 -6.04 -8.28 36.81
C VAL A 324 -7.41 -7.59 36.80
N LEU A 325 -8.48 -8.33 36.96
CA LEU A 325 -9.84 -7.78 36.99
C LEU A 325 -10.03 -6.81 38.16
N ALA A 326 -9.54 -7.18 39.35
CA ALA A 326 -9.57 -6.31 40.52
C ALA A 326 -8.70 -5.05 40.32
N PHE A 327 -7.56 -5.19 39.69
CA PHE A 327 -6.69 -4.06 39.36
C PHE A 327 -7.35 -3.12 38.33
N ALA A 328 -7.90 -3.66 37.25
CA ALA A 328 -8.59 -2.91 36.21
C ALA A 328 -9.78 -2.11 36.78
N SER A 329 -10.57 -2.74 37.64
CA SER A 329 -11.68 -2.07 38.37
C SER A 329 -11.17 -0.91 39.22
N ARG A 330 -10.08 -1.10 39.96
CA ARG A 330 -9.49 -0.06 40.82
C ARG A 330 -8.95 1.14 40.04
N VAL A 331 -8.32 0.91 38.88
CA VAL A 331 -7.77 1.99 38.04
C VAL A 331 -8.80 2.54 37.03
N GLU A 332 -10.01 2.02 37.12
CA GLU A 332 -11.16 2.45 36.33
C GLU A 332 -10.90 2.39 34.82
N ILE A 333 -10.39 1.28 34.31
CA ILE A 333 -10.15 1.04 32.90
C ILE A 333 -10.64 -0.36 32.49
N HIS A 334 -10.93 -0.56 31.20
CA HIS A 334 -11.34 -1.87 30.71
C HIS A 334 -10.24 -2.92 30.89
N PRO A 335 -10.55 -4.15 31.34
CA PRO A 335 -9.54 -5.20 31.59
C PRO A 335 -8.62 -5.49 30.39
N ALA A 336 -9.16 -5.44 29.17
CA ALA A 336 -8.38 -5.64 27.94
C ALA A 336 -7.19 -4.68 27.85
N VAL A 337 -7.37 -3.41 28.26
CA VAL A 337 -6.29 -2.40 28.22
C VAL A 337 -5.17 -2.73 29.22
N VAL A 338 -5.55 -3.17 30.44
CA VAL A 338 -4.58 -3.61 31.44
C VAL A 338 -3.81 -4.82 30.96
N ILE A 339 -4.52 -5.81 30.41
CA ILE A 339 -3.93 -7.04 29.86
C ILE A 339 -2.96 -6.69 28.72
N GLY A 340 -3.34 -5.81 27.81
CA GLY A 340 -2.48 -5.37 26.72
C GLY A 340 -1.17 -4.74 27.22
N GLN A 341 -1.22 -3.90 28.26
CA GLN A 341 -0.04 -3.30 28.88
C GLN A 341 0.88 -4.37 29.53
N ILE A 342 0.28 -5.36 30.22
CA ILE A 342 1.04 -6.47 30.81
C ILE A 342 1.65 -7.35 29.72
N GLN A 343 0.90 -7.69 28.68
CA GLN A 343 1.37 -8.48 27.53
C GLN A 343 2.57 -7.79 26.85
N ARG A 344 2.49 -6.47 26.60
CA ARG A 344 3.57 -5.69 26.02
C ARG A 344 4.83 -5.70 26.88
N ARG A 345 4.69 -5.52 28.19
CA ARG A 345 5.79 -5.51 29.16
C ARG A 345 6.46 -6.89 29.31
N THR A 346 5.65 -7.96 29.29
CA THR A 346 6.13 -9.34 29.49
C THR A 346 6.44 -10.08 28.20
N LYS A 347 6.12 -9.50 27.03
CA LYS A 347 6.16 -10.11 25.70
C LYS A 347 5.33 -11.42 25.59
N LYS A 348 4.36 -11.64 26.49
CA LYS A 348 3.49 -12.82 26.53
C LYS A 348 2.12 -12.53 25.92
N TYR A 349 2.04 -12.37 24.60
CA TYR A 349 0.82 -11.94 23.90
C TYR A 349 -0.32 -12.95 23.90
N ASN A 350 -0.06 -14.23 24.23
CA ASN A 350 -1.10 -15.27 24.34
C ASN A 350 -1.79 -15.30 25.71
N TRP A 351 -1.22 -14.62 26.71
CA TRP A 351 -1.75 -14.63 28.07
C TRP A 351 -3.05 -13.86 28.18
N LEU A 352 -4.08 -14.44 28.77
CA LEU A 352 -5.44 -13.89 28.93
C LEU A 352 -6.09 -13.39 27.63
N ARG A 353 -5.76 -14.00 26.49
CA ARG A 353 -6.25 -13.60 25.16
C ARG A 353 -7.79 -13.55 25.07
N LYS A 354 -8.52 -14.31 25.90
CA LYS A 354 -9.99 -14.29 25.96
C LYS A 354 -10.60 -12.91 26.30
N TYR A 355 -9.81 -12.02 26.89
CA TYR A 355 -10.21 -10.64 27.20
C TYR A 355 -9.91 -9.63 26.11
N GLN A 356 -9.25 -10.04 25.05
CA GLN A 356 -9.05 -9.18 23.89
C GLN A 356 -10.42 -8.88 23.27
N THR A 357 -10.79 -7.61 23.30
CA THR A 357 -12.10 -7.13 22.85
C THR A 357 -11.93 -6.47 21.49
N GLY A 358 -12.65 -6.98 20.48
CA GLY A 358 -12.77 -6.35 19.17
C GLY A 358 -13.56 -5.04 19.27
N ILE A 359 -13.14 -4.03 18.51
CA ILE A 359 -13.72 -2.68 18.58
C ILE A 359 -14.33 -2.24 17.26
N ARG A 360 -13.99 -2.89 16.18
CA ARG A 360 -14.34 -2.46 14.83
C ARG A 360 -15.84 -2.25 14.67
N GLN A 361 -16.64 -3.19 15.13
CA GLN A 361 -18.09 -3.13 15.05
C GLN A 361 -18.71 -1.92 15.79
N TYR A 362 -18.05 -1.39 16.83
CA TYR A 362 -18.52 -0.26 17.62
C TYR A 362 -18.14 1.09 17.01
N LEU A 363 -17.14 1.12 16.13
CA LEU A 363 -16.67 2.32 15.43
C LEU A 363 -17.21 2.44 14.00
N PHE A 364 -17.82 1.39 13.46
CA PHE A 364 -18.30 1.40 12.08
C PHE A 364 -19.49 2.33 11.81
N GLU A 365 -20.20 2.76 12.83
CA GLU A 365 -21.26 3.78 12.68
C GLU A 365 -20.68 5.18 12.44
N TRP A 366 -19.38 5.38 12.73
CA TRP A 366 -18.72 6.65 12.44
C TRP A 366 -18.70 6.92 10.92
N LYS A 367 -19.15 8.10 10.53
CA LYS A 367 -19.32 8.42 9.10
C LYS A 367 -18.02 8.53 8.30
N TYR A 368 -16.89 8.81 8.97
CA TYR A 368 -15.58 8.96 8.34
C TYR A 368 -14.74 7.68 8.43
N VAL A 369 -15.35 6.59 8.00
CA VAL A 369 -14.72 5.25 7.92
C VAL A 369 -14.61 4.85 6.45
N ASP A 370 -13.42 4.41 6.04
CA ASP A 370 -13.14 3.90 4.68
C ASP A 370 -12.41 2.55 4.76
N GLY A 371 -12.94 1.57 4.08
CA GLY A 371 -12.47 0.19 4.13
C GLY A 371 -13.47 -0.78 4.75
N TRP A 372 -13.09 -2.05 4.92
CA TRP A 372 -13.94 -3.11 5.47
C TRP A 372 -15.31 -3.19 4.79
N SER A 373 -15.32 -3.13 3.46
CA SER A 373 -16.51 -3.10 2.60
C SER A 373 -17.35 -1.81 2.65
N ARG A 374 -16.90 -0.80 3.36
CA ARG A 374 -17.47 0.55 3.35
C ARG A 374 -16.58 1.48 2.55
N ARG A 375 -17.15 2.24 1.64
CA ARG A 375 -16.45 3.28 0.89
C ARG A 375 -16.85 4.64 1.39
N TYR A 376 -15.87 5.47 1.72
CA TYR A 376 -16.12 6.87 1.97
C TYR A 376 -16.26 7.59 0.62
N PRO A 377 -17.35 8.34 0.38
CA PRO A 377 -17.51 9.08 -0.86
C PRO A 377 -16.55 10.28 -0.86
N THR A 378 -15.32 10.05 -1.26
CA THR A 378 -14.45 11.14 -1.66
C THR A 378 -14.96 11.63 -3.01
N GLY A 379 -15.66 12.76 -3.04
CA GLY A 379 -16.15 13.34 -4.28
C GLY A 379 -15.02 13.43 -5.31
N LEU A 380 -15.15 12.63 -6.36
CA LEU A 380 -14.36 12.75 -7.57
C LEU A 380 -14.83 13.97 -8.36
#